data_cbda6f4672e48b917672ad8bcc24275a
#
_entry.id   cbda6f4672e48b917672ad8bcc24275a
#
_cell.length_a   1.000
_cell.length_b   1.000
_cell.length_c   1.000
_cell.angle_alpha   90.00
_cell.angle_beta   90.00
_cell.angle_gamma   90.00
#
_symmetry.space_group_name_H-M   'P 1'
#
loop_
_entity.id
_entity.type
_entity.pdbx_description
1 polymer ?
#
loop_
_entity_poly.entity_id
_entity_poly.type
_entity_poly.pdbx_seq_one_letter_code
_entity_poly.pdbx_strand_id
1 'polypeptide(L)'
;MYGLVLEGGGAKGAYHVGAFKALKELNIEIGGIAGTSIGAINGAMMVQGDYDLLEKVWYSINSYELFDLDEKTLDDLRNFNLQEINFSYLLHQSKEILTNRGLDTSKVRALFDTYIDEDKIRRSNIDFGIVTVDLTDKKPLELYMEDIPQGKLIDFLIASANLPAFKIEEVDGKKYLDGGFYNNLPIGLLCKKGYKDIIAVRTMAVGVVRRVRDKNVKITYIQPADGSLGSMFGALDFNREKADLLIKLGYYDTMKVFKKLKGFRYYCEPYEGNFIELLLNYVINNRDKVSSVARLLGFEDFSFDRVIFEKLMPRLENILDMKGRADYEDICIRLAEAIALKLDIERFKIYSSIEFLNLTIETFINNPIKFTKNVPAFIKHNKILSMAVKEDLIVEIFSELFL
;
A
#
# COMPACT_ATOMS: atom_id res chain seq x y z
N MET A 1 -16.73 -14.49 -9.60
CA MET A 1 -16.82 -13.02 -9.45
C MET A 1 -16.32 -12.60 -8.07
N TYR A 2 -15.44 -11.61 -8.02
CA TYR A 2 -14.90 -11.07 -6.78
C TYR A 2 -15.67 -9.82 -6.32
N GLY A 3 -15.70 -9.59 -5.00
CA GLY A 3 -15.99 -8.30 -4.44
C GLY A 3 -14.70 -7.49 -4.26
N LEU A 4 -14.65 -6.23 -4.72
CA LEU A 4 -13.51 -5.32 -4.57
C LEU A 4 -13.81 -4.30 -3.48
N VAL A 5 -12.94 -4.22 -2.47
CA VAL A 5 -13.08 -3.26 -1.38
C VAL A 5 -11.91 -2.28 -1.39
N LEU A 6 -12.24 -0.99 -1.37
CA LEU A 6 -11.30 0.12 -1.47
C LEU A 6 -11.25 0.90 -0.14
N GLU A 7 -10.08 0.87 0.52
CA GLU A 7 -9.87 1.59 1.78
C GLU A 7 -9.88 3.11 1.58
N GLY A 8 -10.36 3.89 2.54
CA GLY A 8 -10.21 5.34 2.55
C GLY A 8 -8.74 5.77 2.64
N GLY A 9 -8.42 7.04 2.38
CA GLY A 9 -7.04 7.50 2.52
C GLY A 9 -6.63 8.74 1.73
N GLY A 10 -7.57 9.49 1.20
CA GLY A 10 -7.31 10.74 0.46
C GLY A 10 -6.37 10.52 -0.73
N ALA A 11 -5.28 11.29 -0.82
CA ALA A 11 -4.32 11.22 -1.93
C ALA A 11 -3.71 9.82 -2.16
N LYS A 12 -3.72 8.94 -1.15
CA LYS A 12 -3.28 7.54 -1.30
C LYS A 12 -4.20 6.71 -2.20
N GLY A 13 -5.38 7.21 -2.51
CA GLY A 13 -6.34 6.56 -3.42
C GLY A 13 -5.81 6.33 -4.84
N ALA A 14 -4.76 7.03 -5.28
CA ALA A 14 -4.07 6.72 -6.54
C ALA A 14 -3.58 5.26 -6.61
N TYR A 15 -3.26 4.65 -5.48
CA TYR A 15 -2.91 3.24 -5.37
C TYR A 15 -4.03 2.31 -5.84
N HIS A 16 -5.30 2.66 -5.59
CA HIS A 16 -6.46 1.90 -6.08
C HIS A 16 -6.50 1.85 -7.61
N VAL A 17 -6.13 2.95 -8.28
CA VAL A 17 -6.13 3.04 -9.74
C VAL A 17 -5.18 2.03 -10.36
N GLY A 18 -3.96 1.97 -9.85
CA GLY A 18 -2.97 0.98 -10.27
C GLY A 18 -3.39 -0.45 -9.99
N ALA A 19 -3.95 -0.69 -8.79
CA ALA A 19 -4.47 -2.01 -8.44
C ALA A 19 -5.60 -2.44 -9.40
N PHE A 20 -6.54 -1.56 -9.70
CA PHE A 20 -7.64 -1.86 -10.61
C PHE A 20 -7.16 -2.10 -12.05
N LYS A 21 -6.16 -1.33 -12.53
CA LYS A 21 -5.50 -1.57 -13.82
C LYS A 21 -4.98 -3.00 -13.93
N ALA A 22 -4.20 -3.43 -12.94
CA ALA A 22 -3.66 -4.77 -12.91
C ALA A 22 -4.76 -5.85 -12.84
N LEU A 23 -5.82 -5.64 -12.05
CA LEU A 23 -6.96 -6.55 -11.98
C LEU A 23 -7.65 -6.71 -13.34
N LYS A 24 -7.81 -5.61 -14.10
CA LYS A 24 -8.37 -5.66 -15.46
C LYS A 24 -7.46 -6.42 -16.41
N GLU A 25 -6.15 -6.17 -16.41
CA GLU A 25 -5.19 -6.89 -17.26
C GLU A 25 -5.13 -8.38 -16.94
N LEU A 26 -5.31 -8.74 -15.67
CA LEU A 26 -5.40 -10.13 -15.21
C LEU A 26 -6.76 -10.78 -15.48
N ASN A 27 -7.69 -10.05 -16.10
CA ASN A 27 -9.06 -10.50 -16.38
C ASN A 27 -9.79 -10.98 -15.11
N ILE A 28 -9.58 -10.31 -13.98
CA ILE A 28 -10.27 -10.60 -12.72
C ILE A 28 -11.67 -9.99 -12.78
N GLU A 29 -12.70 -10.84 -12.78
CA GLU A 29 -14.10 -10.42 -12.81
C GLU A 29 -14.55 -9.84 -11.46
N ILE A 30 -14.90 -8.54 -11.44
CA ILE A 30 -15.44 -7.83 -10.28
C ILE A 30 -16.95 -7.73 -10.42
N GLY A 31 -17.69 -8.29 -9.47
CA GLY A 31 -19.15 -8.22 -9.42
C GLY A 31 -19.71 -7.15 -8.48
N GLY A 32 -18.89 -6.69 -7.52
CA GLY A 32 -19.29 -5.63 -6.59
C GLY A 32 -18.11 -4.82 -6.11
N ILE A 33 -18.31 -3.53 -5.88
CA ILE A 33 -17.30 -2.60 -5.37
C ILE A 33 -17.87 -1.89 -4.13
N ALA A 34 -17.11 -1.87 -3.04
CA ALA A 34 -17.44 -1.08 -1.86
C ALA A 34 -16.25 -0.22 -1.43
N GLY A 35 -16.49 1.00 -1.04
CA GLY A 35 -15.43 1.90 -0.63
C GLY A 35 -15.83 2.89 0.45
N THR A 36 -14.83 3.50 1.07
CA THR A 36 -15.00 4.57 2.04
C THR A 36 -14.14 5.76 1.63
N SER A 37 -14.68 7.00 1.75
CA SER A 37 -13.94 8.22 1.40
C SER A 37 -13.44 8.17 -0.05
N ILE A 38 -12.15 8.41 -0.29
CA ILE A 38 -11.56 8.28 -1.63
C ILE A 38 -11.80 6.89 -2.25
N GLY A 39 -11.93 5.85 -1.44
CA GLY A 39 -12.29 4.51 -1.92
C GLY A 39 -13.69 4.44 -2.51
N ALA A 40 -14.65 5.20 -1.96
CA ALA A 40 -16.00 5.32 -2.52
C ALA A 40 -15.98 6.09 -3.85
N ILE A 41 -15.21 7.18 -3.92
CA ILE A 41 -15.08 8.02 -5.12
C ILE A 41 -14.45 7.22 -6.27
N ASN A 42 -13.31 6.58 -6.01
CA ASN A 42 -12.67 5.70 -7.00
C ASN A 42 -13.57 4.54 -7.40
N GLY A 43 -14.27 3.94 -6.41
CA GLY A 43 -15.24 2.88 -6.64
C GLY A 43 -16.36 3.29 -7.59
N ALA A 44 -16.94 4.48 -7.42
CA ALA A 44 -17.96 5.03 -8.31
C ALA A 44 -17.46 5.13 -9.76
N MET A 45 -16.25 5.68 -9.96
CA MET A 45 -15.66 5.79 -11.29
C MET A 45 -15.30 4.42 -11.89
N MET A 46 -14.91 3.44 -11.08
CA MET A 46 -14.64 2.07 -11.54
C MET A 46 -15.94 1.36 -11.96
N VAL A 47 -17.05 1.55 -11.22
CA VAL A 47 -18.37 1.02 -11.56
C VAL A 47 -18.91 1.66 -12.83
N GLN A 48 -18.63 2.94 -13.05
CA GLN A 48 -18.95 3.66 -14.30
C GLN A 48 -18.26 3.06 -15.52
N GLY A 49 -17.15 2.34 -15.33
CA GLY A 49 -16.44 1.62 -16.38
C GLY A 49 -15.43 2.46 -17.18
N ASP A 50 -15.15 3.69 -16.77
CA ASP A 50 -14.28 4.62 -17.49
C ASP A 50 -12.90 4.73 -16.82
N TYR A 51 -12.09 3.67 -17.00
CA TYR A 51 -10.78 3.58 -16.37
C TYR A 51 -9.82 4.68 -16.83
N ASP A 52 -9.77 4.95 -18.14
CA ASP A 52 -8.86 5.95 -18.71
C ASP A 52 -9.17 7.36 -18.19
N LEU A 53 -10.44 7.63 -17.94
CA LEU A 53 -10.87 8.87 -17.31
C LEU A 53 -10.41 8.95 -15.86
N LEU A 54 -10.57 7.88 -15.09
CA LEU A 54 -10.11 7.80 -13.70
C LEU A 54 -8.61 8.07 -13.59
N GLU A 55 -7.79 7.43 -14.43
CA GLU A 55 -6.33 7.65 -14.44
C GLU A 55 -5.98 9.09 -14.82
N LYS A 56 -6.64 9.67 -15.84
CA LYS A 56 -6.44 11.07 -16.25
C LYS A 56 -6.79 12.06 -15.15
N VAL A 57 -7.89 11.83 -14.43
CA VAL A 57 -8.31 12.67 -13.29
C VAL A 57 -7.21 12.67 -12.23
N TRP A 58 -6.67 11.50 -11.86
CA TRP A 58 -5.60 11.40 -10.87
C TRP A 58 -4.32 12.13 -11.27
N TYR A 59 -3.98 12.19 -12.57
CA TYR A 59 -2.83 12.94 -13.07
C TYR A 59 -3.08 14.45 -13.19
N SER A 60 -4.33 14.89 -13.18
CA SER A 60 -4.71 16.30 -13.34
C SER A 60 -4.95 17.05 -12.03
N ILE A 61 -5.28 16.33 -10.94
CA ILE A 61 -5.62 16.97 -9.67
C ILE A 61 -4.36 17.35 -8.87
N ASN A 62 -4.45 18.51 -8.22
CA ASN A 62 -3.45 18.93 -7.22
C ASN A 62 -4.14 19.65 -6.04
N SER A 63 -3.49 19.61 -4.88
CA SER A 63 -4.06 20.14 -3.63
C SER A 63 -4.28 21.64 -3.65
N TYR A 64 -3.40 22.38 -4.31
CA TYR A 64 -3.51 23.84 -4.38
C TYR A 64 -4.77 24.27 -5.14
N GLU A 65 -5.05 23.60 -6.26
CA GLU A 65 -6.23 23.90 -7.08
C GLU A 65 -7.53 23.37 -6.47
N LEU A 66 -7.49 22.17 -5.85
CA LEU A 66 -8.67 21.54 -5.26
C LEU A 66 -9.23 22.31 -4.05
N PHE A 67 -8.34 22.86 -3.21
CA PHE A 67 -8.71 23.40 -1.90
C PHE A 67 -8.34 24.87 -1.73
N ASP A 68 -7.88 25.57 -2.77
CA ASP A 68 -7.38 26.96 -2.70
C ASP A 68 -6.35 27.16 -1.56
N LEU A 69 -5.44 26.18 -1.40
CA LEU A 69 -4.46 26.19 -0.32
C LEU A 69 -3.21 26.98 -0.72
N ASP A 70 -2.65 27.71 0.23
CA ASP A 70 -1.27 28.16 0.18
C ASP A 70 -0.32 27.05 0.71
N GLU A 71 0.98 27.21 0.43
CA GLU A 71 2.01 26.21 0.81
C GLU A 71 2.07 26.00 2.33
N LYS A 72 1.91 27.05 3.11
CA LYS A 72 1.92 26.99 4.57
C LYS A 72 0.75 26.18 5.11
N THR A 73 -0.45 26.44 4.62
CA THR A 73 -1.67 25.71 5.02
C THR A 73 -1.58 24.24 4.62
N LEU A 74 -0.98 23.94 3.45
CA LEU A 74 -0.76 22.56 3.02
C LEU A 74 0.21 21.83 3.94
N ASP A 75 1.30 22.49 4.39
CA ASP A 75 2.25 21.90 5.33
C ASP A 75 1.63 21.67 6.72
N ASP A 76 0.79 22.57 7.20
CA ASP A 76 0.03 22.38 8.43
C ASP A 76 -0.91 21.17 8.32
N LEU A 77 -1.56 20.98 7.17
CA LEU A 77 -2.42 19.82 6.90
C LEU A 77 -1.65 18.50 6.73
N ARG A 78 -0.44 18.52 6.15
CA ARG A 78 0.46 17.36 6.09
C ARG A 78 0.85 16.86 7.48
N ASN A 79 1.03 17.79 8.42
CA ASN A 79 1.40 17.51 9.80
C ASN A 79 0.17 17.22 10.69
N PHE A 80 -1.06 17.37 10.16
CA PHE A 80 -2.29 17.11 10.90
C PHE A 80 -2.42 15.63 11.23
N ASN A 81 -2.37 15.31 12.53
CA ASN A 81 -2.36 13.93 13.01
C ASN A 81 -3.79 13.41 13.23
N LEU A 82 -4.37 12.75 12.23
CA LEU A 82 -5.68 12.09 12.34
C LEU A 82 -5.74 10.99 13.41
N GLN A 83 -4.58 10.48 13.90
CA GLN A 83 -4.54 9.42 14.91
C GLN A 83 -5.04 9.88 16.29
N GLU A 84 -4.96 11.17 16.56
CA GLU A 84 -5.38 11.75 17.84
C GLU A 84 -6.89 11.99 17.91
N ILE A 85 -7.60 11.88 16.78
CA ILE A 85 -9.04 12.11 16.72
C ILE A 85 -9.80 10.81 16.98
N ASN A 86 -10.32 10.65 18.18
CA ASN A 86 -11.19 9.52 18.55
C ASN A 86 -12.62 9.80 18.09
N PHE A 87 -13.30 8.81 17.49
CA PHE A 87 -14.71 8.90 17.08
C PHE A 87 -15.64 9.36 18.20
N SER A 88 -15.44 8.86 19.44
CA SER A 88 -16.19 9.30 20.61
C SER A 88 -15.99 10.78 20.93
N TYR A 89 -14.75 11.29 20.76
CA TYR A 89 -14.43 12.70 20.93
C TYR A 89 -15.14 13.56 19.89
N LEU A 90 -15.13 13.14 18.62
CA LEU A 90 -15.83 13.84 17.54
C LEU A 90 -17.35 13.91 17.75
N LEU A 91 -17.97 12.84 18.24
CA LEU A 91 -19.39 12.82 18.58
C LEU A 91 -19.74 13.75 19.75
N HIS A 92 -18.81 13.93 20.70
CA HIS A 92 -19.00 14.85 21.83
C HIS A 92 -18.70 16.31 21.46
N GLN A 93 -17.71 16.55 20.60
CA GLN A 93 -17.32 17.89 20.11
C GLN A 93 -18.11 18.36 18.90
N SER A 94 -19.14 17.64 18.49
CA SER A 94 -19.93 17.92 17.29
C SER A 94 -20.42 19.39 17.16
N LYS A 95 -20.57 20.13 18.27
CA LYS A 95 -20.94 21.55 18.25
C LYS A 95 -19.80 22.49 17.81
N GLU A 96 -18.54 22.16 18.11
CA GLU A 96 -17.37 22.98 17.71
C GLU A 96 -16.90 22.67 16.30
N ILE A 97 -16.96 21.38 15.90
CA ILE A 97 -16.64 20.93 14.52
C ILE A 97 -17.67 21.44 13.52
N LEU A 98 -18.89 21.71 13.99
CA LEU A 98 -20.02 22.22 13.19
C LEU A 98 -19.91 23.73 12.86
N THR A 99 -18.86 24.43 13.28
CA THR A 99 -18.65 25.83 12.90
C THR A 99 -18.07 25.92 11.48
N ASN A 100 -18.62 26.84 10.66
CA ASN A 100 -18.35 27.06 9.23
C ASN A 100 -16.89 27.47 8.89
N ARG A 101 -15.86 26.89 9.49
CA ARG A 101 -14.44 27.26 9.31
C ARG A 101 -13.58 26.16 8.65
N GLY A 102 -14.18 25.23 7.92
CA GLY A 102 -13.44 24.18 7.19
C GLY A 102 -13.02 24.60 5.78
N LEU A 103 -12.16 23.80 5.15
CA LEU A 103 -11.77 23.95 3.75
C LEU A 103 -13.00 23.84 2.84
N ASP A 104 -13.05 24.69 1.82
CA ASP A 104 -14.11 24.68 0.83
C ASP A 104 -13.97 23.47 -0.10
N THR A 105 -15.06 22.72 -0.26
CA THR A 105 -15.14 21.51 -1.11
C THR A 105 -15.87 21.78 -2.43
N SER A 106 -16.22 23.03 -2.75
CA SER A 106 -16.96 23.39 -3.97
C SER A 106 -16.26 22.94 -5.25
N LYS A 107 -14.94 23.05 -5.32
CA LYS A 107 -14.14 22.59 -6.46
C LYS A 107 -14.10 21.06 -6.58
N VAL A 108 -14.09 20.36 -5.45
CA VAL A 108 -14.20 18.89 -5.42
C VAL A 108 -15.57 18.47 -5.95
N ARG A 109 -16.64 19.17 -5.53
CA ARG A 109 -17.99 18.95 -6.06
C ARG A 109 -18.05 19.18 -7.57
N ALA A 110 -17.53 20.29 -8.07
CA ALA A 110 -17.49 20.60 -9.50
C ALA A 110 -16.74 19.54 -10.31
N LEU A 111 -15.66 18.98 -9.74
CA LEU A 111 -14.93 17.87 -10.34
C LEU A 111 -15.82 16.62 -10.44
N PHE A 112 -16.56 16.28 -9.39
CA PHE A 112 -17.47 15.13 -9.39
C PHE A 112 -18.64 15.33 -10.35
N ASP A 113 -19.24 16.53 -10.38
CA ASP A 113 -20.31 16.88 -11.33
C ASP A 113 -19.82 16.74 -12.80
N THR A 114 -18.51 16.93 -13.04
CA THR A 114 -17.92 16.82 -14.38
C THR A 114 -17.65 15.37 -14.78
N TYR A 115 -17.20 14.53 -13.85
CA TYR A 115 -16.63 13.22 -14.18
C TYR A 115 -17.44 12.02 -13.71
N ILE A 116 -18.40 12.19 -12.80
CA ILE A 116 -19.24 11.10 -12.29
C ILE A 116 -20.61 11.12 -12.99
N ASP A 117 -20.94 10.04 -13.66
CA ASP A 117 -22.21 9.81 -14.33
C ASP A 117 -23.05 8.82 -13.48
N GLU A 118 -23.97 9.37 -12.66
CA GLU A 118 -24.81 8.56 -11.78
C GLU A 118 -25.68 7.56 -12.57
N ASP A 119 -26.16 7.95 -13.76
CA ASP A 119 -27.00 7.08 -14.57
C ASP A 119 -26.24 5.86 -15.13
N LYS A 120 -24.94 6.03 -15.48
CA LYS A 120 -24.09 4.91 -15.85
C LYS A 120 -23.87 3.96 -14.68
N ILE A 121 -23.60 4.51 -13.49
CA ILE A 121 -23.39 3.72 -12.28
C ILE A 121 -24.64 2.91 -11.93
N ARG A 122 -25.82 3.54 -11.98
CA ARG A 122 -27.11 2.86 -11.71
C ARG A 122 -27.44 1.76 -12.71
N ARG A 123 -27.02 1.89 -13.97
CA ARG A 123 -27.23 0.88 -15.01
C ARG A 123 -26.16 -0.22 -15.01
N SER A 124 -25.11 -0.08 -14.20
CA SER A 124 -24.05 -1.07 -14.10
C SER A 124 -24.57 -2.37 -13.46
N ASN A 125 -24.03 -3.49 -13.92
CA ASN A 125 -24.27 -4.81 -13.29
C ASN A 125 -23.34 -5.04 -12.08
N ILE A 126 -22.54 -4.05 -11.68
CA ILE A 126 -21.62 -4.13 -10.55
C ILE A 126 -22.33 -3.53 -9.32
N ASP A 127 -22.51 -4.33 -8.26
CA ASP A 127 -23.00 -3.81 -6.98
C ASP A 127 -22.10 -2.70 -6.47
N PHE A 128 -22.68 -1.60 -6.02
CA PHE A 128 -21.91 -0.49 -5.47
C PHE A 128 -22.34 -0.14 -4.04
N GLY A 129 -21.36 0.02 -3.15
CA GLY A 129 -21.62 0.35 -1.75
C GLY A 129 -20.65 1.39 -1.18
N ILE A 130 -21.17 2.29 -0.34
CA ILE A 130 -20.40 3.36 0.31
C ILE A 130 -20.68 3.41 1.81
N VAL A 131 -19.76 4.01 2.56
CA VAL A 131 -19.90 4.22 4.02
C VAL A 131 -19.77 5.69 4.34
N THR A 132 -20.67 6.19 5.18
CA THR A 132 -20.59 7.52 5.79
C THR A 132 -21.15 7.49 7.22
N VAL A 133 -21.05 8.58 7.96
CA VAL A 133 -21.61 8.71 9.31
C VAL A 133 -22.57 9.90 9.35
N ASP A 134 -23.83 9.65 9.66
CA ASP A 134 -24.84 10.67 9.93
C ASP A 134 -24.57 11.28 11.32
N LEU A 135 -24.07 12.53 11.35
CA LEU A 135 -23.79 13.26 12.59
C LEU A 135 -25.09 13.77 13.27
N THR A 136 -26.13 14.01 12.48
CA THR A 136 -27.42 14.50 12.99
C THR A 136 -28.11 13.40 13.80
N ASP A 137 -28.23 12.21 13.22
CA ASP A 137 -28.83 11.06 13.87
C ASP A 137 -27.82 10.22 14.68
N LYS A 138 -26.52 10.57 14.64
CA LYS A 138 -25.40 9.91 15.32
C LYS A 138 -25.31 8.42 15.02
N LYS A 139 -25.49 8.05 13.75
CA LYS A 139 -25.47 6.66 13.31
C LYS A 139 -24.59 6.47 12.05
N PRO A 140 -23.89 5.33 11.93
CA PRO A 140 -23.22 4.99 10.70
C PRO A 140 -24.24 4.62 9.64
N LEU A 141 -23.91 4.92 8.39
CA LEU A 141 -24.68 4.53 7.21
C LEU A 141 -23.78 3.69 6.29
N GLU A 142 -24.24 2.50 6.01
CA GLU A 142 -23.70 1.58 5.00
C GLU A 142 -24.76 1.52 3.89
N LEU A 143 -24.51 2.20 2.77
CA LEU A 143 -25.49 2.42 1.71
C LEU A 143 -25.07 1.68 0.45
N TYR A 144 -26.02 1.01 -0.19
CA TYR A 144 -25.85 0.53 -1.56
C TYR A 144 -26.43 1.54 -2.54
N MET A 145 -26.11 1.38 -3.84
CA MET A 145 -26.60 2.31 -4.88
C MET A 145 -28.13 2.42 -4.88
N GLU A 146 -28.83 1.34 -4.61
CA GLU A 146 -30.30 1.31 -4.51
C GLU A 146 -30.86 2.08 -3.29
N ASP A 147 -30.07 2.27 -2.24
CA ASP A 147 -30.48 3.03 -1.05
C ASP A 147 -30.31 4.55 -1.26
N ILE A 148 -29.55 4.96 -2.27
CA ILE A 148 -29.25 6.36 -2.57
C ILE A 148 -30.33 6.92 -3.51
N PRO A 149 -31.06 7.99 -3.11
CA PRO A 149 -32.04 8.62 -3.99
C PRO A 149 -31.42 9.09 -5.31
N GLN A 150 -32.18 9.05 -6.39
CA GLN A 150 -31.70 9.51 -7.70
C GLN A 150 -31.31 10.99 -7.65
N GLY A 151 -30.17 11.33 -8.27
CA GLY A 151 -29.58 12.68 -8.24
C GLY A 151 -28.80 12.99 -6.97
N LYS A 152 -28.61 12.03 -6.04
CA LYS A 152 -27.94 12.24 -4.75
C LYS A 152 -26.61 11.51 -4.60
N LEU A 153 -26.16 10.79 -5.63
CA LEU A 153 -24.90 10.02 -5.51
C LEU A 153 -23.72 10.91 -5.14
N ILE A 154 -23.55 12.04 -5.80
CA ILE A 154 -22.44 12.97 -5.54
C ILE A 154 -22.51 13.52 -4.10
N ASP A 155 -23.70 13.85 -3.60
CA ASP A 155 -23.89 14.29 -2.22
C ASP A 155 -23.38 13.23 -1.22
N PHE A 156 -23.71 11.95 -1.44
CA PHE A 156 -23.26 10.88 -0.56
C PHE A 156 -21.78 10.49 -0.73
N LEU A 157 -21.21 10.67 -1.92
CA LEU A 157 -19.76 10.52 -2.13
C LEU A 157 -18.98 11.60 -1.36
N ILE A 158 -19.44 12.87 -1.42
CA ILE A 158 -18.86 13.96 -0.62
C ILE A 158 -19.05 13.67 0.87
N ALA A 159 -20.24 13.23 1.29
CA ALA A 159 -20.51 12.84 2.67
C ALA A 159 -19.58 11.74 3.16
N SER A 160 -19.27 10.75 2.31
CA SER A 160 -18.33 9.65 2.62
C SER A 160 -16.89 10.13 2.78
N ALA A 161 -16.52 11.25 2.12
CA ALA A 161 -15.17 11.82 2.14
C ALA A 161 -15.07 13.11 2.98
N ASN A 162 -16.09 13.44 3.76
CA ASN A 162 -16.14 14.68 4.53
C ASN A 162 -15.30 14.58 5.82
N LEU A 163 -14.01 14.91 5.72
CA LEU A 163 -13.10 14.97 6.86
C LEU A 163 -13.42 16.18 7.79
N PRO A 164 -13.06 16.13 9.07
CA PRO A 164 -13.25 17.26 10.01
C PRO A 164 -12.58 18.57 9.57
N ALA A 165 -11.59 18.50 8.69
CA ALA A 165 -10.91 19.66 8.11
C ALA A 165 -11.75 20.38 7.04
N PHE A 166 -12.83 19.76 6.55
CA PHE A 166 -13.68 20.31 5.50
C PHE A 166 -14.90 21.04 6.07
N LYS A 167 -15.38 22.02 5.32
CA LYS A 167 -16.66 22.65 5.60
C LYS A 167 -17.77 21.60 5.45
N ILE A 168 -18.56 21.40 6.50
CA ILE A 168 -19.61 20.39 6.49
C ILE A 168 -20.78 20.90 5.65
N GLU A 169 -21.02 20.21 4.55
CA GLU A 169 -22.23 20.42 3.73
C GLU A 169 -23.41 19.63 4.31
N GLU A 170 -24.61 20.19 4.17
CA GLU A 170 -25.85 19.51 4.54
C GLU A 170 -26.45 18.80 3.32
N VAL A 171 -26.78 17.54 3.48
CA VAL A 171 -27.54 16.77 2.50
C VAL A 171 -28.92 16.48 3.11
N ASP A 172 -29.96 17.02 2.51
CA ASP A 172 -31.35 16.90 2.97
C ASP A 172 -31.55 17.29 4.45
N GLY A 173 -30.88 18.38 4.88
CA GLY A 173 -30.92 18.90 6.26
C GLY A 173 -30.13 18.09 7.27
N LYS A 174 -29.32 17.14 6.86
CA LYS A 174 -28.45 16.33 7.70
C LYS A 174 -26.98 16.59 7.43
N LYS A 175 -26.17 16.44 8.47
CA LYS A 175 -24.73 16.61 8.42
C LYS A 175 -24.04 15.25 8.48
N TYR A 176 -23.00 15.08 7.67
CA TYR A 176 -22.29 13.82 7.54
C TYR A 176 -20.79 13.97 7.82
N LEU A 177 -20.14 12.85 8.18
CA LEU A 177 -18.72 12.74 8.41
C LEU A 177 -18.16 11.57 7.60
N ASP A 178 -16.88 11.65 7.28
CA ASP A 178 -16.13 10.60 6.57
C ASP A 178 -16.39 9.21 7.19
N GLY A 179 -16.70 8.26 6.33
CA GLY A 179 -16.99 6.89 6.71
C GLY A 179 -15.83 6.17 7.40
N GLY A 180 -14.59 6.65 7.24
CA GLY A 180 -13.38 6.09 7.87
C GLY A 180 -13.41 6.15 9.40
N PHE A 181 -14.22 7.04 9.98
CA PHE A 181 -14.46 7.09 11.42
C PHE A 181 -15.32 5.92 11.93
N TYR A 182 -16.00 5.22 11.04
CA TYR A 182 -16.79 4.04 11.39
C TYR A 182 -16.23 2.76 10.79
N ASN A 183 -15.95 2.73 9.48
CA ASN A 183 -15.41 1.56 8.78
C ASN A 183 -14.64 1.96 7.52
N ASN A 184 -13.33 2.11 7.66
CA ASN A 184 -12.45 2.58 6.58
C ASN A 184 -12.21 1.52 5.48
N LEU A 185 -12.48 0.24 5.77
CA LEU A 185 -12.35 -0.88 4.83
C LEU A 185 -13.62 -1.74 4.86
N PRO A 186 -14.68 -1.38 4.09
CA PRO A 186 -16.03 -1.89 4.29
C PRO A 186 -16.27 -3.28 3.68
N ILE A 187 -15.46 -4.27 4.03
CA ILE A 187 -15.58 -5.65 3.54
C ILE A 187 -16.98 -6.22 3.84
N GLY A 188 -17.53 -5.89 5.02
CA GLY A 188 -18.84 -6.35 5.46
C GLY A 188 -19.99 -5.99 4.53
N LEU A 189 -19.90 -4.87 3.77
CA LEU A 189 -20.91 -4.50 2.80
C LEU A 189 -21.07 -5.58 1.73
N LEU A 190 -19.97 -5.96 1.08
CA LEU A 190 -20.01 -6.96 0.03
C LEU A 190 -20.33 -8.36 0.57
N CYS A 191 -19.91 -8.67 1.81
CA CYS A 191 -20.32 -9.91 2.46
C CYS A 191 -21.84 -10.00 2.63
N LYS A 192 -22.53 -8.90 2.96
CA LYS A 192 -24.00 -8.82 3.06
C LYS A 192 -24.70 -9.03 1.71
N LYS A 193 -24.05 -8.64 0.60
CA LYS A 193 -24.49 -8.92 -0.78
C LYS A 193 -24.20 -10.35 -1.23
N GLY A 194 -23.53 -11.18 -0.41
CA GLY A 194 -23.26 -12.59 -0.68
C GLY A 194 -21.88 -12.90 -1.28
N TYR A 195 -21.01 -11.89 -1.45
CA TYR A 195 -19.65 -12.12 -1.94
C TYR A 195 -18.82 -12.88 -0.89
N LYS A 196 -18.16 -13.95 -1.35
CA LYS A 196 -17.30 -14.81 -0.52
C LYS A 196 -15.81 -14.65 -0.83
N ASP A 197 -15.47 -14.28 -2.04
CA ASP A 197 -14.13 -13.98 -2.48
C ASP A 197 -13.98 -12.46 -2.59
N ILE A 198 -13.20 -11.88 -1.68
CA ILE A 198 -13.01 -10.42 -1.55
C ILE A 198 -11.55 -10.05 -1.85
N ILE A 199 -11.38 -9.07 -2.70
CA ILE A 199 -10.10 -8.37 -2.88
C ILE A 199 -10.18 -7.06 -2.11
N ALA A 200 -9.28 -6.87 -1.15
CA ALA A 200 -9.24 -5.67 -0.31
C ALA A 200 -7.97 -4.87 -0.63
N VAL A 201 -8.13 -3.71 -1.28
CA VAL A 201 -7.03 -2.81 -1.62
C VAL A 201 -6.85 -1.81 -0.48
N ARG A 202 -5.67 -1.86 0.16
CA ARG A 202 -5.37 -1.09 1.34
C ARG A 202 -4.43 0.07 1.06
N THR A 203 -4.82 1.24 1.50
CA THR A 203 -3.97 2.46 1.51
C THR A 203 -3.16 2.59 2.80
N MET A 204 -3.40 1.71 3.78
CA MET A 204 -2.82 1.77 5.12
C MET A 204 -3.07 3.14 5.79
N ALA A 205 -4.18 3.78 5.47
CA ALA A 205 -4.56 5.05 6.06
C ALA A 205 -5.14 4.86 7.47
N VAL A 206 -5.14 5.95 8.23
CA VAL A 206 -5.76 5.99 9.55
C VAL A 206 -7.28 5.88 9.41
N GLY A 207 -7.89 5.03 10.21
CA GLY A 207 -9.33 4.81 10.23
C GLY A 207 -9.71 3.51 10.94
N VAL A 208 -10.98 3.36 11.25
CA VAL A 208 -11.49 2.16 11.91
C VAL A 208 -11.66 1.05 10.88
N VAL A 209 -10.99 -0.09 11.07
CA VAL A 209 -11.18 -1.27 10.24
C VAL A 209 -11.95 -2.33 11.03
N ARG A 210 -13.15 -2.68 10.55
CA ARG A 210 -14.01 -3.67 11.20
C ARG A 210 -13.69 -5.08 10.73
N ARG A 211 -13.58 -6.01 11.67
CA ARG A 211 -13.32 -7.43 11.37
C ARG A 211 -14.55 -8.09 10.76
N VAL A 212 -14.33 -8.85 9.69
CA VAL A 212 -15.33 -9.78 9.15
C VAL A 212 -15.36 -11.02 10.03
N ARG A 213 -16.56 -11.42 10.47
CA ARG A 213 -16.77 -12.57 11.35
C ARG A 213 -17.07 -13.87 10.60
N ASP A 214 -17.51 -13.76 9.34
CA ASP A 214 -17.83 -14.94 8.51
C ASP A 214 -16.54 -15.64 8.07
N LYS A 215 -16.33 -16.84 8.58
CA LYS A 215 -15.15 -17.67 8.29
C LYS A 215 -15.12 -18.23 6.87
N ASN A 216 -16.24 -18.17 6.14
CA ASN A 216 -16.35 -18.64 4.76
C ASN A 216 -15.92 -17.56 3.75
N VAL A 217 -15.60 -16.35 4.21
CA VAL A 217 -15.11 -15.27 3.35
C VAL A 217 -13.60 -15.37 3.22
N LYS A 218 -13.15 -15.51 1.97
CA LYS A 218 -11.73 -15.46 1.62
C LYS A 218 -11.37 -14.02 1.24
N ILE A 219 -10.39 -13.45 1.93
CA ILE A 219 -9.94 -12.08 1.69
C ILE A 219 -8.52 -12.11 1.14
N THR A 220 -8.33 -11.53 -0.04
CA THR A 220 -7.02 -11.29 -0.65
C THR A 220 -6.67 -9.82 -0.47
N TYR A 221 -5.63 -9.54 0.31
CA TYR A 221 -5.17 -8.18 0.54
C TYR A 221 -4.15 -7.75 -0.51
N ILE A 222 -4.38 -6.58 -1.11
CA ILE A 222 -3.41 -5.86 -1.92
C ILE A 222 -2.95 -4.67 -1.08
N GLN A 223 -1.69 -4.66 -0.70
CA GLN A 223 -1.10 -3.61 0.13
C GLN A 223 0.41 -3.59 -0.04
N PRO A 224 1.07 -2.43 0.13
CA PRO A 224 2.53 -2.35 0.09
C PRO A 224 3.17 -3.21 1.18
N ALA A 225 4.19 -3.97 0.79
CA ALA A 225 4.88 -4.88 1.70
C ALA A 225 5.66 -4.13 2.80
N ASP A 226 6.19 -2.96 2.49
CA ASP A 226 7.07 -2.17 3.36
C ASP A 226 6.33 -1.18 4.27
N GLY A 227 5.00 -1.12 4.22
CA GLY A 227 4.21 -0.16 4.98
C GLY A 227 4.44 1.31 4.58
N SER A 228 5.16 1.55 3.48
CA SER A 228 5.60 2.88 3.02
C SER A 228 4.47 3.89 2.80
N LEU A 229 3.25 3.41 2.51
CA LEU A 229 2.08 4.28 2.39
C LEU A 229 1.63 4.88 3.73
N GLY A 230 2.01 4.29 4.87
CA GLY A 230 1.54 4.71 6.20
C GLY A 230 2.00 6.11 6.58
N SER A 231 3.26 6.45 6.32
CA SER A 231 3.91 7.67 6.79
C SER A 231 4.28 8.68 5.70
N MET A 232 4.45 8.25 4.44
CA MET A 232 5.06 9.09 3.41
C MET A 232 4.11 10.11 2.76
N PHE A 233 2.78 9.92 2.86
CA PHE A 233 1.84 10.75 2.11
C PHE A 233 0.73 11.28 3.01
N GLY A 234 0.67 12.58 3.20
CA GLY A 234 -0.47 13.24 3.83
C GLY A 234 -1.77 12.94 3.05
N ALA A 235 -2.88 12.81 3.76
CA ALA A 235 -4.18 12.47 3.15
C ALA A 235 -4.68 13.51 2.13
N LEU A 236 -4.20 14.76 2.22
CA LEU A 236 -4.60 15.86 1.34
C LEU A 236 -3.50 16.32 0.37
N ASP A 237 -2.41 15.56 0.25
CA ASP A 237 -1.28 15.92 -0.60
C ASP A 237 -1.41 15.31 -2.01
N PHE A 238 -2.37 15.83 -2.76
CA PHE A 238 -2.57 15.45 -4.16
C PHE A 238 -1.54 16.16 -5.04
N ASN A 239 -0.76 15.40 -5.78
CA ASN A 239 0.11 15.89 -6.85
C ASN A 239 0.44 14.77 -7.84
N ARG A 240 0.85 15.16 -9.04
CA ARG A 240 1.07 14.24 -10.16
C ARG A 240 2.18 13.21 -9.89
N GLU A 241 3.30 13.63 -9.29
CA GLU A 241 4.45 12.74 -9.06
C GLU A 241 4.10 11.62 -8.07
N LYS A 242 3.38 11.98 -6.99
CA LYS A 242 2.90 11.01 -6.00
C LYS A 242 1.82 10.10 -6.59
N ALA A 243 0.92 10.65 -7.41
CA ALA A 243 -0.08 9.85 -8.09
C ALA A 243 0.58 8.81 -9.00
N ASP A 244 1.57 9.19 -9.81
CA ASP A 244 2.33 8.28 -10.68
C ASP A 244 3.00 7.16 -9.87
N LEU A 245 3.70 7.52 -8.78
CA LEU A 245 4.35 6.53 -7.92
C LEU A 245 3.33 5.55 -7.29
N LEU A 246 2.21 6.07 -6.79
CA LEU A 246 1.18 5.25 -6.14
C LEU A 246 0.44 4.34 -7.14
N ILE A 247 0.18 4.83 -8.35
CA ILE A 247 -0.41 4.02 -9.42
C ILE A 247 0.54 2.87 -9.78
N LYS A 248 1.84 3.15 -9.96
CA LYS A 248 2.84 2.11 -10.20
C LYS A 248 2.90 1.08 -9.06
N LEU A 249 2.94 1.54 -7.82
CA LEU A 249 2.92 0.66 -6.65
C LEU A 249 1.69 -0.25 -6.63
N GLY A 250 0.49 0.33 -6.78
CA GLY A 250 -0.75 -0.44 -6.78
C GLY A 250 -0.79 -1.49 -7.89
N TYR A 251 -0.30 -1.15 -9.08
CA TYR A 251 -0.22 -2.06 -10.21
C TYR A 251 0.71 -3.24 -9.91
N TYR A 252 1.96 -2.99 -9.50
CA TYR A 252 2.94 -4.04 -9.29
C TYR A 252 2.65 -4.89 -8.04
N ASP A 253 2.13 -4.29 -6.96
CA ASP A 253 1.72 -5.05 -5.78
C ASP A 253 0.55 -6.00 -6.11
N THR A 254 -0.37 -5.59 -6.97
CA THR A 254 -1.44 -6.46 -7.45
C THR A 254 -0.88 -7.60 -8.31
N MET A 255 0.03 -7.30 -9.23
CA MET A 255 0.72 -8.33 -10.02
C MET A 255 1.46 -9.32 -9.11
N LYS A 256 2.13 -8.85 -8.05
CA LYS A 256 2.77 -9.71 -7.06
C LYS A 256 1.78 -10.67 -6.40
N VAL A 257 0.64 -10.16 -5.95
CA VAL A 257 -0.38 -10.96 -5.25
C VAL A 257 -0.95 -12.06 -6.16
N PHE A 258 -1.30 -11.73 -7.42
CA PHE A 258 -1.98 -12.65 -8.32
C PHE A 258 -1.05 -13.49 -9.19
N LYS A 259 0.11 -12.98 -9.56
CA LYS A 259 1.16 -13.74 -10.26
C LYS A 259 2.11 -14.48 -9.32
N LYS A 260 1.95 -14.34 -8.02
CA LYS A 260 2.80 -14.95 -7.00
C LYS A 260 4.27 -14.58 -7.17
N LEU A 261 4.55 -13.31 -7.45
CA LEU A 261 5.91 -12.80 -7.55
C LEU A 261 6.59 -12.79 -6.17
N LYS A 262 7.89 -13.00 -6.16
CA LYS A 262 8.76 -12.86 -4.99
C LYS A 262 9.27 -11.42 -4.85
N GLY A 263 9.97 -11.16 -3.75
CA GLY A 263 10.56 -9.87 -3.42
C GLY A 263 9.70 -9.05 -2.46
N PHE A 264 10.33 -8.07 -1.83
CA PHE A 264 9.71 -7.16 -0.87
C PHE A 264 9.43 -5.79 -1.50
N ARG A 265 10.47 -5.15 -2.06
CA ARG A 265 10.39 -3.88 -2.77
C ARG A 265 10.45 -4.01 -4.29
N TYR A 266 11.06 -5.08 -4.77
CA TYR A 266 11.16 -5.44 -6.18
C TYR A 266 10.17 -6.56 -6.50
N TYR A 267 10.08 -6.91 -7.77
CA TYR A 267 9.08 -7.84 -8.27
C TYR A 267 9.78 -8.90 -9.13
N CYS A 268 9.97 -10.09 -8.55
CA CYS A 268 10.71 -11.16 -9.19
C CYS A 268 9.83 -12.38 -9.45
N GLU A 269 9.84 -12.90 -10.66
CA GLU A 269 9.30 -14.22 -10.95
C GLU A 269 10.17 -15.27 -10.26
N PRO A 270 9.57 -16.25 -9.54
CA PRO A 270 10.31 -17.33 -8.91
C PRO A 270 11.16 -18.09 -9.93
N TYR A 271 12.31 -18.59 -9.48
CA TYR A 271 13.12 -19.48 -10.30
C TYR A 271 12.39 -20.79 -10.55
N GLU A 272 12.26 -21.19 -11.82
CA GLU A 272 11.53 -22.42 -12.19
C GLU A 272 12.27 -23.70 -11.83
N GLY A 273 13.59 -23.64 -11.56
CA GLY A 273 14.42 -24.76 -11.21
C GLY A 273 14.56 -24.98 -9.69
N ASN A 274 15.52 -25.82 -9.31
CA ASN A 274 15.87 -26.05 -7.91
C ASN A 274 16.83 -24.96 -7.41
N PHE A 275 16.31 -23.93 -6.76
CA PHE A 275 17.11 -22.81 -6.25
C PHE A 275 18.15 -23.27 -5.20
N ILE A 276 17.85 -24.30 -4.40
CA ILE A 276 18.77 -24.84 -3.40
C ILE A 276 20.02 -25.41 -4.09
N GLU A 277 19.86 -26.10 -5.21
CA GLU A 277 20.98 -26.64 -5.97
C GLU A 277 21.85 -25.51 -6.55
N LEU A 278 21.23 -24.47 -7.09
CA LEU A 278 21.93 -23.27 -7.58
C LEU A 278 22.73 -22.61 -6.44
N LEU A 279 22.11 -22.43 -5.28
CA LEU A 279 22.77 -21.87 -4.09
C LEU A 279 23.94 -22.74 -3.61
N LEU A 280 23.75 -24.06 -3.55
CA LEU A 280 24.81 -24.99 -3.16
C LEU A 280 25.98 -24.92 -4.12
N ASN A 281 25.76 -24.90 -5.42
CA ASN A 281 26.80 -24.75 -6.44
C ASN A 281 27.57 -23.45 -6.25
N TYR A 282 26.89 -22.34 -6.01
CA TYR A 282 27.54 -21.06 -5.69
C TYR A 282 28.44 -21.18 -4.45
N VAL A 283 27.89 -21.71 -3.38
CA VAL A 283 28.57 -21.88 -2.09
C VAL A 283 29.84 -22.76 -2.20
N ILE A 284 29.76 -23.89 -2.92
CA ILE A 284 30.87 -24.79 -3.12
C ILE A 284 31.99 -24.11 -3.92
N ASN A 285 31.64 -23.37 -4.95
CA ASN A 285 32.62 -22.69 -5.80
C ASN A 285 33.21 -21.41 -5.16
N ASN A 286 32.59 -20.88 -4.09
CA ASN A 286 33.01 -19.66 -3.41
C ASN A 286 33.24 -19.86 -1.90
N ARG A 287 33.83 -20.99 -1.52
CA ARG A 287 34.03 -21.41 -0.09
C ARG A 287 34.73 -20.32 0.74
N ASP A 288 35.76 -19.70 0.20
CA ASP A 288 36.54 -18.69 0.93
C ASP A 288 35.70 -17.43 1.22
N LYS A 289 34.92 -16.94 0.25
CA LYS A 289 34.03 -15.79 0.38
C LYS A 289 32.93 -16.08 1.42
N VAL A 290 32.29 -17.23 1.33
CA VAL A 290 31.25 -17.64 2.29
C VAL A 290 31.82 -17.81 3.71
N SER A 291 33.04 -18.37 3.84
CA SER A 291 33.73 -18.49 5.13
C SER A 291 34.11 -17.11 5.69
N SER A 292 34.44 -16.13 4.83
CA SER A 292 34.68 -14.75 5.25
C SER A 292 33.41 -14.11 5.85
N VAL A 293 32.29 -14.29 5.21
CA VAL A 293 30.99 -13.82 5.75
C VAL A 293 30.62 -14.53 7.06
N ALA A 294 30.90 -15.84 7.17
CA ALA A 294 30.65 -16.58 8.41
C ALA A 294 31.47 -16.00 9.57
N ARG A 295 32.78 -15.75 9.35
CA ARG A 295 33.65 -15.08 10.32
C ARG A 295 33.21 -13.69 10.68
N LEU A 296 32.82 -12.89 9.67
CA LEU A 296 32.26 -11.56 9.85
C LEU A 296 31.07 -11.54 10.83
N LEU A 297 30.26 -12.60 10.80
CA LEU A 297 29.07 -12.76 11.64
C LEU A 297 29.33 -13.56 12.94
N GLY A 298 30.57 -13.97 13.23
CA GLY A 298 30.97 -14.64 14.45
C GLY A 298 30.73 -16.15 14.48
N PHE A 299 30.77 -16.83 13.32
CA PHE A 299 30.55 -18.27 13.21
C PHE A 299 31.83 -19.02 12.84
N GLU A 300 32.90 -18.84 13.64
CA GLU A 300 34.22 -19.41 13.35
C GLU A 300 34.31 -20.94 13.67
N ASP A 301 33.57 -21.41 14.67
CA ASP A 301 33.70 -22.77 15.22
C ASP A 301 32.77 -23.81 14.57
N PHE A 302 32.20 -23.55 13.42
CA PHE A 302 31.25 -24.43 12.74
C PHE A 302 31.88 -25.11 11.51
N SER A 303 31.55 -26.38 11.26
CA SER A 303 31.87 -27.01 9.99
C SER A 303 31.18 -26.25 8.84
N PHE A 304 31.87 -26.11 7.71
CA PHE A 304 31.40 -25.34 6.57
C PHE A 304 30.00 -25.74 6.08
N ASP A 305 29.72 -27.05 6.00
CA ASP A 305 28.47 -27.58 5.50
C ASP A 305 27.25 -27.22 6.39
N ARG A 306 27.50 -27.10 7.70
CA ARG A 306 26.46 -26.78 8.68
C ARG A 306 26.27 -25.27 8.86
N VAL A 307 27.35 -24.48 8.73
CA VAL A 307 27.33 -23.05 9.02
C VAL A 307 26.36 -22.32 8.13
N ILE A 308 26.19 -22.71 6.88
CA ILE A 308 25.38 -22.03 5.89
C ILE A 308 23.89 -22.09 6.25
N PHE A 309 23.37 -23.31 6.39
CA PHE A 309 21.91 -23.50 6.58
C PHE A 309 21.49 -23.35 8.05
N GLU A 310 22.37 -23.71 8.99
CA GLU A 310 22.04 -23.67 10.42
C GLU A 310 22.34 -22.30 11.08
N LYS A 311 23.25 -21.50 10.52
CA LYS A 311 23.70 -20.23 11.11
C LYS A 311 23.56 -19.02 10.18
N LEU A 312 24.16 -19.12 8.97
CA LEU A 312 24.27 -17.98 8.08
C LEU A 312 22.89 -17.54 7.53
N MET A 313 22.12 -18.46 6.96
CA MET A 313 20.80 -18.16 6.42
C MET A 313 19.82 -17.66 7.48
N PRO A 314 19.67 -18.28 8.66
CA PRO A 314 18.83 -17.71 9.73
C PRO A 314 19.32 -16.35 10.24
N ARG A 315 20.64 -16.11 10.21
CA ARG A 315 21.19 -14.81 10.59
C ARG A 315 20.87 -13.74 9.57
N LEU A 316 20.98 -14.04 8.27
CA LEU A 316 20.58 -13.15 7.17
C LEU A 316 19.09 -12.83 7.24
N GLU A 317 18.23 -13.83 7.44
CA GLU A 317 16.80 -13.64 7.63
C GLU A 317 16.50 -12.61 8.74
N ASN A 318 17.22 -12.71 9.87
CA ASN A 318 17.07 -11.76 10.99
C ASN A 318 17.60 -10.37 10.66
N ILE A 319 18.78 -10.23 10.00
CA ILE A 319 19.36 -8.94 9.60
C ILE A 319 18.43 -8.23 8.60
N LEU A 320 17.83 -8.98 7.68
CA LEU A 320 16.93 -8.49 6.65
C LEU A 320 15.48 -8.26 7.13
N ASP A 321 15.21 -8.42 8.44
CA ASP A 321 13.90 -8.27 9.08
C ASP A 321 12.78 -9.12 8.43
N MET A 322 13.13 -10.31 7.96
CA MET A 322 12.16 -11.24 7.38
C MET A 322 11.42 -11.99 8.51
N LYS A 323 10.10 -11.93 8.47
CA LYS A 323 9.24 -12.54 9.50
C LYS A 323 8.85 -13.97 9.08
N GLY A 324 9.75 -14.91 9.26
CA GLY A 324 9.51 -16.37 9.22
C GLY A 324 8.70 -16.93 8.04
N ARG A 325 9.13 -18.04 7.45
CA ARG A 325 8.67 -18.72 6.23
C ARG A 325 9.30 -18.23 4.92
N ALA A 326 10.41 -17.47 4.98
CA ALA A 326 11.20 -17.21 3.81
C ALA A 326 11.90 -18.49 3.35
N ASP A 327 11.87 -18.79 2.06
CA ASP A 327 12.78 -19.76 1.49
C ASP A 327 14.15 -19.13 1.18
N TYR A 328 15.09 -19.89 0.73
CA TYR A 328 16.46 -19.40 0.48
C TYR A 328 16.50 -18.41 -0.70
N GLU A 329 15.63 -18.57 -1.67
CA GLU A 329 15.49 -17.63 -2.78
C GLU A 329 14.98 -16.27 -2.29
N ASP A 330 13.99 -16.26 -1.39
CA ASP A 330 13.48 -15.04 -0.78
C ASP A 330 14.57 -14.28 -0.02
N ILE A 331 15.45 -15.01 0.71
CA ILE A 331 16.58 -14.41 1.44
C ILE A 331 17.58 -13.78 0.47
N CYS A 332 17.93 -14.49 -0.62
CA CYS A 332 18.86 -13.97 -1.62
C CYS A 332 18.31 -12.75 -2.35
N ILE A 333 17.03 -12.80 -2.77
CA ILE A 333 16.35 -11.65 -3.39
C ILE A 333 16.32 -10.48 -2.42
N ARG A 334 15.99 -10.71 -1.15
CA ARG A 334 15.90 -9.65 -0.15
C ARG A 334 17.27 -9.00 0.14
N LEU A 335 18.33 -9.78 0.15
CA LEU A 335 19.69 -9.27 0.26
C LEU A 335 20.05 -8.39 -0.96
N ALA A 336 19.77 -8.86 -2.15
CA ALA A 336 19.98 -8.11 -3.39
C ALA A 336 19.15 -6.81 -3.43
N GLU A 337 17.87 -6.83 -3.01
CA GLU A 337 17.00 -5.64 -2.96
C GLU A 337 17.59 -4.50 -2.13
N ALA A 338 18.23 -4.81 -1.00
CA ALA A 338 18.84 -3.82 -0.14
C ALA A 338 20.01 -3.09 -0.83
N ILE A 339 20.71 -3.79 -1.72
CA ILE A 339 21.80 -3.25 -2.54
C ILE A 339 21.27 -2.54 -3.78
N ALA A 340 20.33 -3.17 -4.49
CA ALA A 340 19.70 -2.65 -5.70
C ALA A 340 19.08 -1.26 -5.48
N LEU A 341 18.49 -1.05 -4.31
CA LEU A 341 17.91 0.25 -3.93
C LEU A 341 18.97 1.35 -3.79
N LYS A 342 20.18 1.01 -3.30
CA LYS A 342 21.31 1.95 -3.16
C LYS A 342 22.01 2.21 -4.51
N LEU A 343 21.82 1.35 -5.49
CA LEU A 343 22.38 1.44 -6.84
C LEU A 343 21.37 1.98 -7.87
N ASP A 344 20.20 2.47 -7.42
CA ASP A 344 19.13 3.01 -8.25
C ASP A 344 18.68 2.07 -9.38
N ILE A 345 18.74 0.74 -9.14
CA ILE A 345 18.20 -0.25 -10.08
C ILE A 345 16.70 -0.03 -10.21
N GLU A 346 16.21 -0.07 -11.46
CA GLU A 346 14.79 0.19 -11.76
C GLU A 346 13.87 -0.71 -10.93
N ARG A 347 12.94 -0.10 -10.17
CA ARG A 347 12.07 -0.81 -9.25
C ARG A 347 10.82 -1.37 -9.93
N PHE A 348 10.19 -0.57 -10.79
CA PHE A 348 8.87 -0.90 -11.36
C PHE A 348 8.97 -1.72 -12.65
N LYS A 349 9.62 -2.87 -12.54
CA LYS A 349 9.78 -3.88 -13.57
C LYS A 349 9.66 -5.27 -12.94
N ILE A 350 9.13 -6.24 -13.69
CA ILE A 350 9.16 -7.65 -13.31
C ILE A 350 10.46 -8.25 -13.87
N TYR A 351 11.28 -8.79 -12.98
CA TYR A 351 12.52 -9.50 -13.30
C TYR A 351 12.31 -11.01 -13.16
N SER A 352 13.09 -11.85 -13.81
CA SER A 352 13.32 -13.17 -13.25
C SER A 352 14.22 -13.06 -12.03
N SER A 353 14.11 -13.98 -11.05
CA SER A 353 14.96 -13.94 -9.86
C SER A 353 16.44 -13.92 -10.20
N ILE A 354 16.85 -14.73 -11.18
CA ILE A 354 18.26 -14.84 -11.59
C ILE A 354 18.72 -13.56 -12.32
N GLU A 355 17.89 -12.99 -13.19
CA GLU A 355 18.21 -11.72 -13.85
C GLU A 355 18.42 -10.62 -12.79
N PHE A 356 17.55 -10.54 -11.79
CA PHE A 356 17.65 -9.52 -10.75
C PHE A 356 18.93 -9.68 -9.90
N LEU A 357 19.23 -10.91 -9.48
CA LEU A 357 20.43 -11.21 -8.72
C LEU A 357 21.70 -10.86 -9.50
N ASN A 358 21.80 -11.31 -10.76
CA ASN A 358 22.95 -11.03 -11.60
C ASN A 358 23.12 -9.53 -11.89
N LEU A 359 22.05 -8.84 -12.26
CA LEU A 359 22.07 -7.39 -12.51
C LEU A 359 22.56 -6.62 -11.28
N THR A 360 22.09 -7.02 -10.09
CA THR A 360 22.49 -6.36 -8.84
C THR A 360 23.98 -6.60 -8.55
N ILE A 361 24.46 -7.83 -8.73
CA ILE A 361 25.87 -8.21 -8.53
C ILE A 361 26.77 -7.47 -9.51
N GLU A 362 26.45 -7.50 -10.81
CA GLU A 362 27.23 -6.82 -11.85
C GLU A 362 27.28 -5.30 -11.64
N THR A 363 26.13 -4.69 -11.30
CA THR A 363 26.09 -3.26 -11.02
C THR A 363 26.90 -2.89 -9.79
N PHE A 364 26.88 -3.73 -8.74
CA PHE A 364 27.66 -3.52 -7.52
C PHE A 364 29.17 -3.67 -7.78
N ILE A 365 29.61 -4.66 -8.57
CA ILE A 365 31.01 -4.85 -8.93
C ILE A 365 31.54 -3.62 -9.69
N ASN A 366 30.74 -3.09 -10.61
CA ASN A 366 31.10 -1.92 -11.40
C ASN A 366 31.04 -0.60 -10.62
N ASN A 367 30.16 -0.53 -9.61
CA ASN A 367 29.93 0.67 -8.78
C ASN A 367 29.88 0.28 -7.28
N PRO A 368 31.01 -0.08 -6.66
CA PRO A 368 31.02 -0.54 -5.27
C PRO A 368 30.53 0.56 -4.31
N ILE A 369 29.61 0.20 -3.42
CA ILE A 369 29.10 1.07 -2.37
C ILE A 369 30.16 1.13 -1.25
N LYS A 370 30.59 2.33 -0.89
CA LYS A 370 31.53 2.54 0.23
C LYS A 370 30.80 2.41 1.56
N PHE A 371 31.40 1.71 2.50
CA PHE A 371 30.92 1.66 3.89
C PHE A 371 31.12 3.00 4.56
N THR A 372 30.15 3.43 5.33
CA THR A 372 30.23 4.69 6.08
C THR A 372 30.85 4.52 7.47
N LYS A 373 30.82 3.32 8.04
CA LYS A 373 31.38 3.03 9.37
C LYS A 373 31.89 1.59 9.45
N ASN A 374 33.11 1.40 10.00
CA ASN A 374 33.54 0.08 10.48
C ASN A 374 32.72 -0.32 11.71
N VAL A 375 31.73 -1.16 11.53
CA VAL A 375 30.94 -1.69 12.66
C VAL A 375 31.83 -2.63 13.46
N PRO A 376 32.06 -2.39 14.77
CA PRO A 376 32.88 -3.27 15.60
C PRO A 376 32.34 -4.71 15.62
N ALA A 377 33.23 -5.71 15.66
CA ALA A 377 32.87 -7.13 15.60
C ALA A 377 31.84 -7.53 16.68
N PHE A 378 31.98 -7.05 17.91
CA PHE A 378 31.03 -7.36 18.99
C PHE A 378 29.61 -6.86 18.71
N ILE A 379 29.45 -5.79 17.92
CA ILE A 379 28.13 -5.28 17.50
C ILE A 379 27.56 -6.15 16.39
N LYS A 380 28.38 -6.57 15.42
CA LYS A 380 27.96 -7.46 14.31
C LYS A 380 27.46 -8.83 14.81
N HIS A 381 27.98 -9.30 15.94
CA HIS A 381 27.58 -10.56 16.57
C HIS A 381 26.29 -10.42 17.41
N ASN A 382 25.84 -9.21 17.70
CA ASN A 382 24.63 -8.98 18.51
C ASN A 382 23.37 -9.35 17.71
N LYS A 383 22.38 -9.95 18.40
CA LYS A 383 21.09 -10.30 17.79
C LYS A 383 20.22 -9.08 17.50
N ILE A 384 20.39 -8.00 18.28
CA ILE A 384 19.62 -6.76 18.15
C ILE A 384 20.55 -5.71 17.57
N LEU A 385 20.26 -5.28 16.34
CA LEU A 385 21.03 -4.28 15.61
C LEU A 385 20.11 -3.08 15.30
N SER A 386 20.65 -1.86 15.39
CA SER A 386 19.95 -0.67 14.90
C SER A 386 19.85 -0.72 13.36
N MET A 387 18.89 0.01 12.80
CA MET A 387 18.66 0.02 11.35
C MET A 387 19.90 0.45 10.56
N ALA A 388 20.60 1.49 10.99
CA ALA A 388 21.83 1.97 10.34
C ALA A 388 22.95 0.93 10.35
N VAL A 389 23.11 0.17 11.46
CA VAL A 389 24.09 -0.91 11.55
C VAL A 389 23.73 -2.08 10.64
N LYS A 390 22.45 -2.41 10.52
CA LYS A 390 21.99 -3.45 9.58
C LYS A 390 22.30 -3.09 8.14
N GLU A 391 22.04 -1.83 7.74
CA GLU A 391 22.31 -1.36 6.38
C GLU A 391 23.80 -1.44 6.02
N ASP A 392 24.70 -0.99 6.90
CA ASP A 392 26.13 -1.09 6.67
C ASP A 392 26.59 -2.53 6.63
N LEU A 393 26.07 -3.39 7.53
CA LEU A 393 26.41 -4.81 7.58
C LEU A 393 25.93 -5.57 6.33
N ILE A 394 24.77 -5.23 5.78
CA ILE A 394 24.27 -5.81 4.52
C ILE A 394 25.23 -5.49 3.36
N VAL A 395 25.69 -4.24 3.26
CA VAL A 395 26.66 -3.84 2.22
C VAL A 395 27.99 -4.58 2.41
N GLU A 396 28.47 -4.72 3.64
CA GLU A 396 29.71 -5.45 3.96
C GLU A 396 29.60 -6.94 3.60
N ILE A 397 28.48 -7.59 3.96
CA ILE A 397 28.20 -8.99 3.60
C ILE A 397 28.18 -9.16 2.06
N PHE A 398 27.51 -8.25 1.36
CA PHE A 398 27.43 -8.32 -0.09
C PHE A 398 28.78 -8.11 -0.74
N SER A 399 29.60 -7.22 -0.19
CA SER A 399 30.99 -6.98 -0.61
C SER A 399 31.87 -8.24 -0.45
N GLU A 400 31.82 -8.89 0.72
CA GLU A 400 32.56 -10.13 0.99
C GLU A 400 32.14 -11.29 0.06
N LEU A 401 30.88 -11.33 -0.37
CA LEU A 401 30.38 -12.36 -1.26
C LEU A 401 30.80 -12.13 -2.73
N PHE A 402 30.85 -10.88 -3.19
CA PHE A 402 30.90 -10.61 -4.63
C PHE A 402 32.11 -9.79 -5.10
N LEU A 403 32.86 -9.13 -4.21
CA LEU A 403 34.14 -8.50 -4.52
C LEU A 403 35.30 -9.39 -4.13
#